data_126427f94e46855681b9532c89907e31
#
_entry.id   126427f94e46855681b9532c89907e31
#
_cell.length_a   1.000
_cell.length_b   1.000
_cell.length_c   1.000
_cell.angle_alpha   90.00
_cell.angle_beta   90.00
_cell.angle_gamma   90.00
#
_symmetry.space_group_name_H-M   'P 1'
#
loop_
_entity.id
_entity.type
_entity.pdbx_description
1 polymer ?
#
loop_
_entity_poly.entity_id
_entity_poly.type
_entity_poly.pdbx_seq_one_letter_code
_entity_poly.pdbx_strand_id
1 'polypeptide(L)'
;MEARFELALCAALESPDRVVARQLGSGVTVPGNRIVDVCVLAPGPAFDDRAAITPERIPDPAIDASVGPGKAVPVNEAFDRPMDRARDVVDAAVEAGYLERERHDGRSTVRATARYPDDWIGSLTAIENKPDLGEPGDLEAQLRYDVALGLFDEVVLATGSYVTRAHLNRIPDAVGVWRFDPTSSEREVVREPTRLDPGTAGVEIREERASRTDVAVVSPASKARKRRRIAERAY
;
A
#
# COMPACT_ATOMS: atom_id res chain seq x y z
N MET A 1 -4.67 11.78 -23.18
CA MET A 1 -3.33 11.17 -23.43
C MET A 1 -2.80 10.52 -22.16
N GLU A 2 -2.86 11.16 -21.03
CA GLU A 2 -2.35 10.73 -19.73
C GLU A 2 -2.99 9.41 -19.23
N ALA A 3 -4.33 9.30 -19.18
CA ALA A 3 -5.02 8.09 -18.76
C ALA A 3 -4.69 6.85 -19.60
N ARG A 4 -4.45 7.01 -20.90
CA ARG A 4 -4.06 5.91 -21.79
C ARG A 4 -2.63 5.44 -21.50
N PHE A 5 -1.72 6.37 -21.23
CA PHE A 5 -0.35 6.08 -20.84
C PHE A 5 -0.31 5.33 -19.50
N GLU A 6 -1.05 5.81 -18.51
CA GLU A 6 -1.17 5.20 -17.19
C GLU A 6 -1.71 3.78 -17.25
N LEU A 7 -2.78 3.54 -18.03
CA LEU A 7 -3.33 2.20 -18.23
C LEU A 7 -2.34 1.23 -18.89
N ALA A 8 -1.62 1.68 -19.91
CA ALA A 8 -0.59 0.88 -20.57
C ALA A 8 0.57 0.56 -19.62
N LEU A 9 0.98 1.55 -18.80
CA LEU A 9 2.00 1.35 -17.78
C LEU A 9 1.56 0.32 -16.74
N CYS A 10 0.33 0.42 -16.22
CA CYS A 10 -0.22 -0.56 -15.29
C CYS A 10 -0.20 -1.97 -15.89
N ALA A 11 -0.71 -2.14 -17.11
CA ALA A 11 -0.72 -3.44 -17.79
C ALA A 11 0.70 -4.02 -17.98
N ALA A 12 1.70 -3.17 -18.25
CA ALA A 12 3.10 -3.60 -18.37
C ALA A 12 3.74 -3.94 -17.01
N LEU A 13 3.19 -3.44 -15.91
CA LEU A 13 3.69 -3.70 -14.54
C LEU A 13 2.98 -4.88 -13.89
N GLU A 14 1.85 -5.33 -14.40
CA GLU A 14 1.12 -6.48 -13.86
C GLU A 14 1.98 -7.75 -13.91
N SER A 15 2.00 -8.48 -12.80
CA SER A 15 2.62 -9.79 -12.72
C SER A 15 2.00 -10.57 -11.55
N PRO A 16 2.11 -11.93 -11.54
CA PRO A 16 1.61 -12.75 -10.43
C PRO A 16 2.20 -12.38 -9.06
N ASP A 17 3.40 -11.78 -9.04
CA ASP A 17 4.15 -11.50 -7.82
C ASP A 17 3.96 -10.06 -7.32
N ARG A 18 2.98 -9.31 -7.84
CA ARG A 18 2.75 -7.94 -7.38
C ARG A 18 1.32 -7.47 -7.66
N VAL A 19 0.88 -6.54 -6.85
CA VAL A 19 -0.40 -5.86 -7.01
C VAL A 19 -0.15 -4.47 -7.58
N VAL A 20 -0.84 -4.11 -8.65
CA VAL A 20 -0.79 -2.78 -9.26
C VAL A 20 -2.10 -2.06 -9.01
N ALA A 21 -2.04 -0.89 -8.42
CA ALA A 21 -3.21 -0.07 -8.13
C ALA A 21 -3.03 1.35 -8.65
N ARG A 22 -4.16 2.03 -8.91
CA ARG A 22 -4.20 3.37 -9.49
C ARG A 22 -4.85 4.37 -8.55
N GLN A 23 -4.44 5.63 -8.66
CA GLN A 23 -5.09 6.79 -8.03
C GLN A 23 -5.27 6.61 -6.52
N LEU A 24 -4.21 6.21 -5.82
CA LEU A 24 -4.23 5.97 -4.39
C LEU A 24 -3.85 7.22 -3.59
N GLY A 25 -4.72 7.60 -2.66
CA GLY A 25 -4.43 8.69 -1.73
C GLY A 25 -3.28 8.35 -0.78
N SER A 26 -2.19 9.10 -0.83
CA SER A 26 -0.99 8.92 0.01
C SER A 26 -0.90 9.86 1.21
N GLY A 27 -1.71 10.93 1.27
CA GLY A 27 -1.75 11.84 2.40
C GLY A 27 -1.98 11.13 3.74
N VAL A 28 -1.12 11.37 4.73
CA VAL A 28 -1.13 10.71 6.04
C VAL A 28 -1.90 11.54 7.06
N THR A 29 -1.58 12.82 7.20
CA THR A 29 -2.24 13.73 8.15
C THR A 29 -3.44 14.44 7.53
N VAL A 30 -3.44 14.65 6.21
CA VAL A 30 -4.54 15.26 5.46
C VAL A 30 -4.98 14.27 4.38
N PRO A 31 -6.05 13.48 4.62
CA PRO A 31 -6.58 12.57 3.61
C PRO A 31 -6.95 13.28 2.32
N GLY A 32 -6.51 12.75 1.18
CA GLY A 32 -6.77 13.33 -0.15
C GLY A 32 -5.84 14.46 -0.58
N ASN A 33 -4.94 14.90 0.28
CA ASN A 33 -3.97 15.95 -0.05
C ASN A 33 -2.99 15.54 -1.17
N ARG A 34 -2.70 14.27 -1.28
CA ARG A 34 -1.82 13.72 -2.32
C ARG A 34 -2.41 12.41 -2.86
N ILE A 35 -2.44 12.30 -4.17
CA ILE A 35 -2.82 11.08 -4.89
C ILE A 35 -1.61 10.63 -5.70
N VAL A 36 -1.26 9.36 -5.60
CA VAL A 36 -0.23 8.70 -6.41
C VAL A 36 -0.93 8.07 -7.61
N ASP A 37 -0.41 8.30 -8.80
CA ASP A 37 -1.03 7.82 -10.03
C ASP A 37 -1.03 6.29 -10.11
N VAL A 38 0.12 5.67 -9.89
CA VAL A 38 0.27 4.20 -9.87
C VAL A 38 1.05 3.80 -8.62
N CYS A 39 0.56 2.78 -7.93
CA CYS A 39 1.24 2.16 -6.81
C CYS A 39 1.48 0.68 -7.11
N VAL A 40 2.70 0.24 -6.98
CA VAL A 40 3.07 -1.18 -7.07
C VAL A 40 3.37 -1.68 -5.68
N LEU A 41 2.67 -2.74 -5.27
CA LEU A 41 2.89 -3.46 -4.03
C LEU A 41 3.54 -4.80 -4.36
N ALA A 42 4.76 -5.01 -3.85
CA ALA A 42 5.38 -6.33 -3.84
C ALA A 42 5.01 -7.04 -2.54
N PRO A 43 4.54 -8.30 -2.61
CA PRO A 43 4.16 -9.08 -1.44
C PRO A 43 5.33 -9.30 -0.47
N GLY A 44 5.00 -9.38 0.82
CA GLY A 44 5.90 -9.78 1.89
C GLY A 44 5.82 -11.28 2.19
N PRO A 45 6.58 -11.76 3.18
CA PRO A 45 6.64 -13.19 3.51
C PRO A 45 5.30 -13.81 3.90
N ALA A 46 4.39 -13.05 4.52
CA ALA A 46 3.07 -13.52 4.94
C ALA A 46 1.98 -13.42 3.85
N PHE A 47 2.36 -13.08 2.62
CA PHE A 47 1.39 -12.88 1.53
C PHE A 47 0.64 -14.18 1.19
N ASP A 48 1.35 -15.30 1.03
CA ASP A 48 0.74 -16.58 0.65
C ASP A 48 -0.22 -17.09 1.73
N ASP A 49 0.13 -16.91 3.01
CA ASP A 49 -0.75 -17.26 4.13
C ASP A 49 -2.03 -16.43 4.05
N ARG A 50 -1.92 -15.14 3.74
CA ARG A 50 -3.06 -14.25 3.61
C ARG A 50 -3.91 -14.54 2.38
N ALA A 51 -3.28 -14.84 1.25
CA ALA A 51 -3.95 -15.23 0.02
C ALA A 51 -4.71 -16.56 0.15
N ALA A 52 -4.32 -17.40 1.11
CA ALA A 52 -5.02 -18.66 1.43
C ALA A 52 -6.33 -18.44 2.22
N ILE A 53 -6.61 -17.25 2.74
CA ILE A 53 -7.86 -16.93 3.46
C ILE A 53 -8.95 -16.66 2.42
N THR A 54 -9.75 -17.68 2.12
CA THR A 54 -10.85 -17.60 1.15
C THR A 54 -12.19 -18.03 1.78
N PRO A 55 -13.34 -17.56 1.24
CA PRO A 55 -14.65 -17.95 1.73
C PRO A 55 -14.88 -19.47 1.71
N GLU A 56 -14.25 -20.19 0.78
CA GLU A 56 -14.36 -21.65 0.69
C GLU A 56 -13.67 -22.38 1.86
N ARG A 57 -12.71 -21.73 2.52
CA ARG A 57 -11.96 -22.27 3.64
C ARG A 57 -12.42 -21.77 4.99
N ILE A 58 -13.13 -20.64 5.02
CA ILE A 58 -13.63 -20.03 6.26
C ILE A 58 -15.07 -20.50 6.47
N PRO A 59 -15.39 -21.13 7.61
CA PRO A 59 -16.78 -21.50 7.91
C PRO A 59 -17.70 -20.29 7.96
N ASP A 60 -18.88 -20.34 7.32
CA ASP A 60 -19.87 -19.26 7.33
C ASP A 60 -20.14 -18.68 8.72
N PRO A 61 -20.28 -19.50 9.79
CA PRO A 61 -20.51 -18.95 11.13
C PRO A 61 -19.33 -18.13 11.68
N ALA A 62 -18.10 -18.33 11.16
CA ALA A 62 -16.96 -17.51 11.55
C ALA A 62 -16.98 -16.17 10.82
N ILE A 63 -17.48 -16.14 9.57
CA ILE A 63 -17.67 -14.91 8.78
C ILE A 63 -18.76 -14.05 9.42
N ASP A 64 -19.87 -14.66 9.86
CA ASP A 64 -21.02 -13.98 10.46
C ASP A 64 -20.77 -13.52 11.90
N ALA A 65 -19.74 -14.04 12.56
CA ALA A 65 -19.42 -13.70 13.93
C ALA A 65 -18.97 -12.23 14.09
N SER A 66 -19.47 -11.55 15.11
CA SER A 66 -19.08 -10.17 15.46
C SER A 66 -17.70 -10.15 16.15
N VAL A 67 -16.67 -10.68 15.50
CA VAL A 67 -15.30 -10.75 15.99
C VAL A 67 -14.39 -9.89 15.11
N GLY A 68 -13.77 -8.87 15.70
CA GLY A 68 -12.84 -7.98 15.02
C GLY A 68 -11.37 -8.27 15.39
N PRO A 69 -10.41 -7.60 14.73
CA PRO A 69 -8.98 -7.75 15.03
C PRO A 69 -8.54 -7.01 16.31
N GLY A 70 -9.45 -6.26 16.94
CA GLY A 70 -9.16 -5.45 18.12
C GLY A 70 -9.18 -6.28 19.41
N LYS A 71 -10.31 -6.33 20.10
CA LYS A 71 -10.49 -7.03 21.38
C LYS A 71 -10.88 -8.48 21.15
N ALA A 72 -10.19 -9.43 21.82
CA ALA A 72 -10.58 -10.83 21.81
C ALA A 72 -11.91 -11.04 22.55
N VAL A 73 -12.78 -11.89 22.00
CA VAL A 73 -14.12 -12.20 22.48
C VAL A 73 -14.15 -13.64 22.95
N PRO A 74 -14.79 -13.98 24.12
CA PRO A 74 -14.98 -15.36 24.53
C PRO A 74 -15.73 -16.19 23.47
N VAL A 75 -15.30 -17.43 23.24
CA VAL A 75 -15.89 -18.29 22.19
C VAL A 75 -17.40 -18.48 22.38
N ASN A 76 -17.86 -18.59 23.62
CA ASN A 76 -19.29 -18.71 23.92
C ASN A 76 -20.10 -17.42 23.68
N GLU A 77 -19.45 -16.28 23.56
CA GLU A 77 -20.09 -15.00 23.23
C GLU A 77 -19.97 -14.69 21.75
N ALA A 78 -18.92 -15.19 21.09
CA ALA A 78 -18.70 -15.00 19.67
C ALA A 78 -19.67 -15.81 18.80
N PHE A 79 -20.11 -16.97 19.29
CA PHE A 79 -20.93 -17.91 18.52
C PHE A 79 -22.18 -18.35 19.29
N ASP A 80 -23.35 -18.04 18.74
CA ASP A 80 -24.64 -18.50 19.28
C ASP A 80 -24.92 -19.95 18.88
N ARG A 81 -24.16 -20.88 19.51
CA ARG A 81 -24.27 -22.34 19.28
C ARG A 81 -23.65 -23.16 20.40
N PRO A 82 -23.95 -24.48 20.48
CA PRO A 82 -23.31 -25.36 21.44
C PRO A 82 -21.78 -25.30 21.38
N MET A 83 -21.13 -25.36 22.56
CA MET A 83 -19.70 -25.09 22.70
C MET A 83 -18.81 -26.05 21.88
N ASP A 84 -19.22 -27.29 21.70
CA ASP A 84 -18.54 -28.26 20.83
C ASP A 84 -18.53 -27.78 19.37
N ARG A 85 -19.69 -27.38 18.87
CA ARG A 85 -19.85 -26.83 17.51
C ARG A 85 -19.12 -25.49 17.33
N ALA A 86 -19.13 -24.64 18.36
CA ALA A 86 -18.37 -23.39 18.33
C ALA A 86 -16.85 -23.64 18.24
N ARG A 87 -16.36 -24.67 18.94
CA ARG A 87 -14.95 -25.07 18.87
C ARG A 87 -14.56 -25.57 17.48
N ASP A 88 -15.38 -26.41 16.85
CA ASP A 88 -15.14 -26.90 15.49
C ASP A 88 -15.02 -25.75 14.48
N VAL A 89 -15.92 -24.74 14.60
CA VAL A 89 -15.87 -23.52 13.78
C VAL A 89 -14.60 -22.72 14.03
N VAL A 90 -14.22 -22.55 15.30
CA VAL A 90 -13.00 -21.82 15.66
C VAL A 90 -11.76 -22.56 15.16
N ASP A 91 -11.70 -23.89 15.30
CA ASP A 91 -10.56 -24.68 14.84
C ASP A 91 -10.36 -24.55 13.34
N ALA A 92 -11.42 -24.68 12.55
CA ALA A 92 -11.36 -24.51 11.10
C ALA A 92 -11.00 -23.06 10.69
N ALA A 93 -11.56 -22.05 11.38
CA ALA A 93 -11.25 -20.65 11.08
C ALA A 93 -9.80 -20.24 11.48
N VAL A 94 -9.26 -20.85 12.53
CA VAL A 94 -7.84 -20.67 12.93
C VAL A 94 -6.92 -21.37 11.93
N GLU A 95 -7.25 -22.59 11.50
CA GLU A 95 -6.51 -23.31 10.46
C GLU A 95 -6.51 -22.54 9.13
N ALA A 96 -7.63 -21.89 8.78
CA ALA A 96 -7.72 -21.01 7.63
C ALA A 96 -6.99 -19.66 7.80
N GLY A 97 -6.45 -19.34 8.99
CA GLY A 97 -5.79 -18.07 9.28
C GLY A 97 -6.74 -16.89 9.45
N TYR A 98 -8.05 -17.12 9.56
CA TYR A 98 -9.06 -16.08 9.69
C TYR A 98 -9.24 -15.60 11.13
N LEU A 99 -9.17 -16.51 12.12
CA LEU A 99 -9.22 -16.21 13.54
C LEU A 99 -7.90 -16.56 14.23
N GLU A 100 -7.58 -15.81 15.28
CA GLU A 100 -6.55 -16.14 16.26
C GLU A 100 -7.23 -16.58 17.56
N ARG A 101 -6.73 -17.67 18.17
CA ARG A 101 -7.18 -18.13 19.48
C ARG A 101 -6.22 -17.68 20.55
N GLU A 102 -6.77 -17.11 21.61
CA GLU A 102 -6.03 -16.72 22.81
C GLU A 102 -6.65 -17.40 24.05
N ARG A 103 -5.92 -17.42 25.14
CA ARG A 103 -6.43 -17.86 26.43
C ARG A 103 -6.29 -16.73 27.43
N HIS A 104 -7.42 -16.24 27.92
CA HIS A 104 -7.46 -15.16 28.91
C HIS A 104 -8.27 -15.62 30.12
N ASP A 105 -7.68 -15.54 31.35
CA ASP A 105 -8.30 -15.97 32.60
C ASP A 105 -8.90 -17.40 32.56
N GLY A 106 -8.17 -18.32 31.90
CA GLY A 106 -8.59 -19.71 31.76
C GLY A 106 -9.69 -19.96 30.72
N ARG A 107 -10.24 -18.91 30.09
CA ARG A 107 -11.24 -18.99 29.03
C ARG A 107 -10.60 -18.92 27.64
N SER A 108 -11.17 -19.66 26.70
CA SER A 108 -10.79 -19.55 25.30
C SER A 108 -11.47 -18.33 24.68
N THR A 109 -10.69 -17.43 24.11
CA THR A 109 -11.13 -16.24 23.40
C THR A 109 -10.64 -16.29 21.96
N VAL A 110 -11.31 -15.57 21.07
CA VAL A 110 -10.97 -15.44 19.66
C VAL A 110 -10.98 -13.97 19.24
N ARG A 111 -10.12 -13.64 18.30
CA ARG A 111 -10.16 -12.38 17.56
C ARG A 111 -9.91 -12.65 16.07
N ALA A 112 -10.36 -11.76 15.22
CA ALA A 112 -10.02 -11.85 13.81
C ALA A 112 -8.52 -11.57 13.60
N THR A 113 -7.89 -12.33 12.72
CA THR A 113 -6.54 -12.04 12.24
C THR A 113 -6.51 -10.66 11.59
N ALA A 114 -5.44 -9.91 11.80
CA ALA A 114 -5.27 -8.63 11.11
C ALA A 114 -5.32 -8.84 9.60
N ARG A 115 -6.16 -8.05 8.91
CA ARG A 115 -6.40 -8.24 7.47
C ARG A 115 -5.11 -8.16 6.66
N TYR A 116 -4.24 -7.23 7.04
CA TYR A 116 -2.93 -7.03 6.44
C TYR A 116 -1.89 -6.87 7.54
N PRO A 117 -1.23 -7.94 8.02
CA PRO A 117 -0.14 -7.88 8.97
C PRO A 117 1.04 -7.12 8.38
N ASP A 118 1.94 -6.62 9.23
CA ASP A 118 3.04 -5.75 8.78
C ASP A 118 4.00 -6.46 7.80
N ASP A 119 4.18 -7.75 7.94
CA ASP A 119 4.99 -8.61 7.08
C ASP A 119 4.31 -9.07 5.78
N TRP A 120 3.05 -8.67 5.57
CA TRP A 120 2.34 -8.89 4.33
C TRP A 120 2.86 -8.01 3.18
N ILE A 121 3.37 -6.80 3.51
CA ILE A 121 3.89 -5.85 2.54
C ILE A 121 5.41 -6.01 2.47
N GLY A 122 5.94 -6.46 1.33
CA GLY A 122 7.38 -6.49 1.06
C GLY A 122 7.92 -5.10 0.70
N SER A 123 7.30 -4.45 -0.29
CA SER A 123 7.63 -3.06 -0.66
C SER A 123 6.44 -2.35 -1.31
N LEU A 124 6.45 -1.03 -1.23
CA LEU A 124 5.54 -0.13 -1.95
C LEU A 124 6.35 0.82 -2.82
N THR A 125 6.09 0.84 -4.12
CA THR A 125 6.66 1.80 -5.07
C THR A 125 5.57 2.76 -5.53
N ALA A 126 5.80 4.06 -5.36
CA ALA A 126 4.97 5.11 -5.94
C ALA A 126 5.48 5.47 -7.32
N ILE A 127 4.60 5.54 -8.30
CA ILE A 127 4.93 5.93 -9.66
C ILE A 127 4.06 7.12 -10.05
N GLU A 128 4.69 8.25 -10.32
CA GLU A 128 4.06 9.40 -10.94
C GLU A 128 4.18 9.26 -12.45
N ASN A 129 3.08 9.42 -13.17
CA ASN A 129 3.10 9.30 -14.62
C ASN A 129 3.02 10.68 -15.28
N LYS A 130 3.98 11.01 -16.11
CA LYS A 130 4.02 12.24 -16.89
C LYS A 130 4.43 11.93 -18.33
N PRO A 131 3.46 11.68 -19.21
CA PRO A 131 3.75 11.28 -20.60
C PRO A 131 4.64 12.30 -21.34
N ASP A 132 4.47 13.59 -21.05
CA ASP A 132 5.26 14.66 -21.66
C ASP A 132 5.90 15.57 -20.60
N LEU A 133 7.24 15.63 -20.60
CA LEU A 133 8.03 16.51 -19.71
C LEU A 133 8.15 17.94 -20.23
N GLY A 134 7.66 18.26 -21.42
CA GLY A 134 7.59 19.63 -21.95
C GLY A 134 6.61 20.51 -21.17
N GLU A 135 5.61 19.90 -20.53
CA GLU A 135 4.62 20.59 -19.68
C GLU A 135 4.60 19.98 -18.27
N PRO A 136 5.63 20.17 -17.45
CA PRO A 136 5.78 19.45 -16.19
C PRO A 136 4.71 19.81 -15.15
N GLY A 137 4.10 20.99 -15.19
CA GLY A 137 3.14 21.41 -14.16
C GLY A 137 3.77 21.37 -12.77
N ASP A 138 3.07 20.77 -11.80
CA ASP A 138 3.49 20.63 -10.40
C ASP A 138 4.34 19.37 -10.13
N LEU A 139 4.78 18.67 -11.17
CA LEU A 139 5.49 17.37 -11.07
C LEU A 139 6.66 17.41 -10.07
N GLU A 140 7.51 18.42 -10.14
CA GLU A 140 8.69 18.52 -9.26
C GLU A 140 8.29 18.66 -7.78
N ALA A 141 7.23 19.43 -7.51
CA ALA A 141 6.69 19.59 -6.17
C ALA A 141 6.11 18.25 -5.67
N GLN A 142 5.36 17.55 -6.50
CA GLN A 142 4.76 16.25 -6.17
C GLN A 142 5.82 15.20 -5.82
N LEU A 143 6.85 15.06 -6.66
CA LEU A 143 7.97 14.13 -6.42
C LEU A 143 8.74 14.49 -5.14
N ARG A 144 8.98 15.77 -4.89
CA ARG A 144 9.61 16.25 -3.66
C ARG A 144 8.78 15.92 -2.42
N TYR A 145 7.45 16.02 -2.52
CA TYR A 145 6.53 15.68 -1.42
C TYR A 145 6.57 14.19 -1.09
N ASP A 146 6.55 13.33 -2.10
CA ASP A 146 6.59 11.88 -1.90
C ASP A 146 7.91 11.43 -1.28
N VAL A 147 9.04 12.00 -1.73
CA VAL A 147 10.37 11.74 -1.15
C VAL A 147 10.46 12.25 0.30
N ALA A 148 9.99 13.48 0.58
CA ALA A 148 10.03 14.05 1.92
C ALA A 148 9.16 13.29 2.92
N LEU A 149 8.01 12.80 2.48
CA LEU A 149 7.12 11.98 3.29
C LEU A 149 7.73 10.61 3.59
N GLY A 150 8.47 10.02 2.64
CA GLY A 150 9.09 8.71 2.78
C GLY A 150 8.09 7.62 3.15
N LEU A 151 6.87 7.68 2.60
CA LEU A 151 5.81 6.68 2.81
C LEU A 151 6.08 5.40 2.03
N PHE A 152 6.62 5.54 0.84
CA PHE A 152 6.95 4.48 -0.09
C PHE A 152 8.41 4.04 0.08
N ASP A 153 8.72 2.81 -0.31
CA ASP A 153 10.10 2.33 -0.37
C ASP A 153 10.86 2.95 -1.54
N GLU A 154 10.14 3.26 -2.62
CA GLU A 154 10.68 3.87 -3.83
C GLU A 154 9.68 4.85 -4.43
N VAL A 155 10.21 5.91 -5.06
CA VAL A 155 9.44 6.86 -5.86
C VAL A 155 10.02 6.90 -7.26
N VAL A 156 9.17 6.81 -8.27
CA VAL A 156 9.55 6.74 -9.68
C VAL A 156 8.73 7.74 -10.48
N LEU A 157 9.36 8.36 -11.46
CA LEU A 157 8.72 9.07 -12.54
C LEU A 157 8.73 8.19 -13.80
N ALA A 158 7.56 7.91 -14.37
CA ALA A 158 7.41 7.26 -15.66
C ALA A 158 7.02 8.29 -16.73
N THR A 159 7.76 8.35 -17.83
CA THR A 159 7.52 9.32 -18.91
C THR A 159 7.65 8.70 -20.30
N GLY A 160 6.88 9.21 -21.27
CA GLY A 160 7.05 8.91 -22.69
C GLY A 160 8.11 9.78 -23.38
N SER A 161 8.50 10.88 -22.73
CA SER A 161 9.48 11.82 -23.30
C SER A 161 10.91 11.28 -23.30
N TYR A 162 11.72 11.76 -24.23
CA TYR A 162 13.16 11.63 -24.12
C TYR A 162 13.68 12.41 -22.92
N VAL A 163 14.41 11.76 -22.04
CA VAL A 163 14.90 12.34 -20.78
C VAL A 163 16.25 12.98 -21.01
N THR A 164 16.36 14.30 -20.81
CA THR A 164 17.59 15.05 -20.91
C THR A 164 18.25 15.23 -19.53
N ARG A 165 19.53 15.62 -19.51
CA ARG A 165 20.21 16.01 -18.27
C ARG A 165 19.54 17.18 -17.56
N ALA A 166 18.96 18.13 -18.32
CA ALA A 166 18.19 19.25 -17.74
C ALA A 166 16.95 18.76 -16.99
N HIS A 167 16.25 17.74 -17.49
CA HIS A 167 15.14 17.10 -16.80
C HIS A 167 15.61 16.44 -15.50
N LEU A 168 16.71 15.65 -15.55
CA LEU A 168 17.26 14.97 -14.37
C LEU A 168 17.69 15.92 -13.26
N ASN A 169 18.22 17.10 -13.61
CA ASN A 169 18.65 18.11 -12.63
C ASN A 169 17.47 18.73 -11.84
N ARG A 170 16.25 18.62 -12.34
CA ARG A 170 15.03 19.16 -11.71
C ARG A 170 14.31 18.10 -10.86
N ILE A 171 14.52 16.83 -11.16
CA ILE A 171 13.90 15.69 -10.47
C ILE A 171 14.77 15.32 -9.26
N PRO A 172 14.21 15.20 -8.03
CA PRO A 172 14.98 14.79 -6.85
C PRO A 172 15.84 13.56 -7.09
N ASP A 173 17.07 13.54 -6.59
CA ASP A 173 18.04 12.47 -6.86
C ASP A 173 17.56 11.08 -6.42
N ALA A 174 16.74 11.01 -5.38
CA ALA A 174 16.17 9.77 -4.88
C ALA A 174 15.11 9.17 -5.80
N VAL A 175 14.53 9.95 -6.72
CA VAL A 175 13.45 9.50 -7.62
C VAL A 175 14.05 8.74 -8.79
N GLY A 176 13.59 7.51 -9.01
CA GLY A 176 13.87 6.76 -10.24
C GLY A 176 13.22 7.43 -11.45
N VAL A 177 13.81 7.24 -12.62
CA VAL A 177 13.24 7.79 -13.87
C VAL A 177 13.19 6.67 -14.92
N TRP A 178 11.98 6.39 -15.38
CA TRP A 178 11.73 5.41 -16.43
C TRP A 178 11.19 6.11 -17.67
N ARG A 179 11.73 5.74 -18.81
CA ARG A 179 11.11 6.03 -20.09
C ARG A 179 10.26 4.82 -20.48
N PHE A 180 9.00 5.05 -20.78
CA PHE A 180 8.04 4.00 -21.12
C PHE A 180 7.35 4.30 -22.46
N ASP A 181 7.37 3.32 -23.36
CA ASP A 181 6.61 3.38 -24.62
C ASP A 181 5.30 2.60 -24.47
N PRO A 182 4.14 3.30 -24.45
CA PRO A 182 2.85 2.65 -24.28
C PRO A 182 2.43 1.79 -25.50
N THR A 183 3.16 1.85 -26.62
CA THR A 183 2.85 1.09 -27.81
C THR A 183 3.55 -0.27 -27.83
N SER A 184 4.81 -0.30 -27.45
CA SER A 184 5.61 -1.54 -27.36
C SER A 184 5.60 -2.16 -25.96
N SER A 185 5.11 -1.42 -24.95
CA SER A 185 5.23 -1.75 -23.52
C SER A 185 6.69 -1.86 -23.05
N GLU A 186 7.64 -1.32 -23.80
CA GLU A 186 9.04 -1.30 -23.43
C GLU A 186 9.33 -0.24 -22.38
N ARG A 187 10.14 -0.60 -21.39
CA ARG A 187 10.58 0.26 -20.31
C ARG A 187 12.10 0.34 -20.28
N GLU A 188 12.62 1.54 -20.44
CA GLU A 188 14.03 1.89 -20.24
C GLU A 188 14.21 2.54 -18.87
N VAL A 189 15.11 2.02 -18.04
CA VAL A 189 15.48 2.66 -16.76
C VAL A 189 16.57 3.67 -17.04
N VAL A 190 16.21 4.97 -16.98
CA VAL A 190 17.14 6.10 -17.18
C VAL A 190 17.93 6.39 -15.91
N ARG A 191 17.27 6.25 -14.74
CA ARG A 191 17.85 6.37 -13.42
C ARG A 191 17.14 5.42 -12.45
N GLU A 192 17.90 4.62 -11.72
CA GLU A 192 17.37 3.76 -10.66
C GLU A 192 16.86 4.61 -9.47
N PRO A 193 15.75 4.22 -8.81
CA PRO A 193 15.32 4.87 -7.59
C PRO A 193 16.28 4.58 -6.44
N THR A 194 16.44 5.54 -5.54
CA THR A 194 17.07 5.29 -4.25
C THR A 194 16.03 4.80 -3.26
N ARG A 195 16.32 3.70 -2.58
CA ARG A 195 15.42 3.16 -1.56
C ARG A 195 15.28 4.15 -0.41
N LEU A 196 14.04 4.50 -0.09
CA LEU A 196 13.66 5.31 1.06
C LEU A 196 13.44 4.40 2.27
N ASP A 197 13.45 5.00 3.47
CA ASP A 197 13.18 4.28 4.72
C ASP A 197 11.83 4.68 5.34
N PRO A 198 10.76 3.90 5.10
CA PRO A 198 9.47 4.15 5.74
C PRO A 198 9.51 4.00 7.27
N GLY A 199 10.53 3.36 7.84
CA GLY A 199 10.72 3.19 9.27
C GLY A 199 11.21 4.44 10.01
N THR A 200 11.62 5.49 9.30
CA THR A 200 12.00 6.79 9.89
C THR A 200 10.85 7.80 9.87
N ALA A 201 10.98 8.92 10.58
CA ALA A 201 10.01 10.02 10.48
C ALA A 201 10.08 10.67 9.10
N GLY A 202 8.93 11.10 8.58
CA GLY A 202 8.81 11.82 7.32
C GLY A 202 8.20 13.20 7.51
N VAL A 203 8.17 13.98 6.44
CA VAL A 203 7.54 15.30 6.42
C VAL A 203 6.44 15.32 5.35
N GLU A 204 5.19 15.55 5.77
CA GLU A 204 4.07 15.78 4.86
C GLU A 204 3.93 17.29 4.62
N ILE A 205 4.02 17.70 3.37
CA ILE A 205 3.76 19.07 2.94
C ILE A 205 2.25 19.20 2.72
N ARG A 206 1.57 19.98 3.58
CA ARG A 206 0.12 20.14 3.57
C ARG A 206 -0.31 21.21 2.59
N GLU A 207 0.45 22.31 2.55
CA GLU A 207 0.19 23.42 1.69
C GLU A 207 1.50 24.16 1.40
N GLU A 208 1.73 24.53 0.15
CA GLU A 208 2.83 25.36 -0.26
C GLU A 208 2.29 26.66 -0.86
N ARG A 209 2.63 27.79 -0.25
CA ARG A 209 2.32 29.14 -0.72
C ARG A 209 3.62 29.89 -0.99
N ALA A 210 3.58 30.95 -1.81
CA ALA A 210 4.76 31.71 -2.15
C ALA A 210 5.56 32.28 -0.95
N SER A 211 4.89 32.47 0.21
CA SER A 211 5.51 33.03 1.42
C SER A 211 5.63 32.04 2.59
N ARG A 212 5.04 30.83 2.50
CA ARG A 212 4.99 29.89 3.62
C ARG A 212 4.68 28.48 3.12
N THR A 213 5.43 27.50 3.64
CA THR A 213 5.11 26.08 3.50
C THR A 213 4.58 25.54 4.82
N ASP A 214 3.35 25.00 4.83
CA ASP A 214 2.80 24.29 5.98
C ASP A 214 3.17 22.81 5.89
N VAL A 215 3.83 22.33 6.93
CA VAL A 215 4.35 20.95 7.00
C VAL A 215 3.93 20.25 8.29
N ALA A 216 3.82 18.95 8.23
CA ALA A 216 3.64 18.11 9.41
C ALA A 216 4.68 17.02 9.47
N VAL A 217 5.29 16.81 10.64
CA VAL A 217 6.12 15.64 10.90
C VAL A 217 5.23 14.41 11.03
N VAL A 218 5.53 13.37 10.27
CA VAL A 218 4.79 12.12 10.26
C VAL A 218 5.63 11.03 10.90
N SER A 219 5.09 10.42 11.95
CA SER A 219 5.78 9.33 12.66
C SER A 219 5.81 8.03 11.83
N PRO A 220 6.80 7.15 12.07
CA PRO A 220 6.85 5.82 11.46
C PRO A 220 5.55 5.02 11.67
N ALA A 221 4.97 5.06 12.88
CA ALA A 221 3.71 4.37 13.18
C ALA A 221 2.53 4.88 12.34
N SER A 222 2.48 6.20 12.06
CA SER A 222 1.46 6.78 11.19
C SER A 222 1.66 6.36 9.73
N LYS A 223 2.91 6.30 9.26
CA LYS A 223 3.25 5.78 7.93
C LYS A 223 2.89 4.31 7.80
N ALA A 224 3.24 3.46 8.76
CA ALA A 224 2.89 2.03 8.76
C ALA A 224 1.37 1.82 8.68
N ARG A 225 0.59 2.58 9.45
CA ARG A 225 -0.89 2.55 9.37
C ARG A 225 -1.40 2.97 8.00
N LYS A 226 -0.78 3.98 7.37
CA LYS A 226 -1.16 4.43 6.04
C LYS A 226 -0.81 3.39 4.97
N ARG A 227 0.37 2.77 5.04
CA ARG A 227 0.79 1.69 4.14
C ARG A 227 -0.20 0.52 4.17
N ARG A 228 -0.64 0.10 5.36
CA ARG A 228 -1.70 -0.92 5.49
C ARG A 228 -3.00 -0.52 4.78
N ARG A 229 -3.45 0.73 4.93
CA ARG A 229 -4.65 1.23 4.23
C ARG A 229 -4.48 1.27 2.71
N ILE A 230 -3.27 1.54 2.21
CA ILE A 230 -2.97 1.46 0.78
C ILE A 230 -3.10 0.01 0.32
N ALA A 231 -2.50 -0.93 1.02
CA ALA A 231 -2.61 -2.36 0.72
C ALA A 231 -4.07 -2.85 0.72
N GLU A 232 -4.89 -2.39 1.68
CA GLU A 232 -6.33 -2.71 1.73
C GLU A 232 -7.13 -2.21 0.53
N ARG A 233 -6.71 -1.12 -0.10
CA ARG A 233 -7.38 -0.55 -1.27
C ARG A 233 -6.82 -1.05 -2.59
N ALA A 234 -5.58 -1.51 -2.58
CA ALA A 234 -4.91 -2.04 -3.75
C ALA A 234 -5.40 -3.45 -4.13
N TYR A 235 -6.03 -4.15 -3.19
CA TYR A 235 -6.46 -5.54 -3.36
C TYR A 235 -7.92 -5.65 -3.81
#